data_6310eaa0b93a8a6284759a47705af433
#
_entry.id   6310eaa0b93a8a6284759a47705af433
#
_cell.length_a   1.000
_cell.length_b   1.000
_cell.length_c   1.000
_cell.angle_alpha   90.00
_cell.angle_beta   90.00
_cell.angle_gamma   90.00
#
_symmetry.space_group_name_H-M   'P 1'
#
loop_
_entity.id
_entity.type
_entity.pdbx_description
1 polymer ?
#
loop_
_entity_poly.entity_id
_entity_poly.type
_entity_poly.pdbx_seq_one_letter_code
_entity_poly.pdbx_strand_id
1 'polypeptide(L)'
;QVADCLGFNEGIDQQEMRDVIIVGAGPSGLSSAVYAASEGLRVLVVETNAPGGQAGSSSKIENYLGFPTGISGQELAGRAYTQAQKFGAEMMIARRAVKLSCERKPYAIEIDGGTRLPARTIIIASGAEYRTLPLQNLSSFEGAGVYYGATFIEAQLCGGEEVIVVGGGNSAGQAAVFLSQTAKHVHVLIRSGALADTMSRYLIRRIEENPAITLHKRTEIAALEGNGRLERVQWRNNQTGVLETLNIRHVFMMTGASPNTRWLEGCVVQDKQGFIKTGPNLTPEDLAGARWPLGRTPYIFETSLPGVFAVGDVRSGNMKRVASAVGEGSTAISLVHQTLHE
;
A
#
# COMPACT_ATOMS: atom_id res chain seq x y z
N GLN A 1 -1.81 9.96 22.70
CA GLN A 1 -2.43 10.84 23.70
C GLN A 1 -3.96 10.91 23.57
N VAL A 2 -4.54 11.28 22.38
CA VAL A 2 -6.02 11.35 22.24
C VAL A 2 -6.67 9.98 22.37
N ALA A 3 -6.13 8.94 21.76
CA ALA A 3 -6.67 7.57 21.85
C ALA A 3 -6.62 7.03 23.28
N ASP A 4 -5.56 7.35 24.03
CA ASP A 4 -5.44 6.95 25.44
C ASP A 4 -6.44 7.71 26.32
N CYS A 5 -6.64 9.03 26.09
CA CYS A 5 -7.66 9.82 26.77
C CYS A 5 -9.09 9.33 26.52
N LEU A 6 -9.32 8.71 25.37
CA LEU A 6 -10.61 8.13 24.98
C LEU A 6 -10.76 6.66 25.41
N GLY A 7 -9.76 6.07 26.07
CA GLY A 7 -9.80 4.69 26.56
C GLY A 7 -9.74 3.60 25.49
N PHE A 8 -9.34 3.91 24.24
CA PHE A 8 -9.33 2.91 23.16
C PHE A 8 -8.47 1.68 23.43
N ASN A 9 -7.38 1.85 24.20
CA ASN A 9 -6.41 0.79 24.51
C ASN A 9 -6.57 0.25 25.93
N GLU A 10 -7.56 0.73 26.68
CA GLU A 10 -7.86 0.24 28.04
C GLU A 10 -8.36 -1.21 27.99
N GLY A 11 -7.86 -2.04 28.90
CA GLY A 11 -8.23 -3.44 29.00
C GLY A 11 -7.42 -4.40 28.11
N ILE A 12 -6.52 -3.92 27.23
CA ILE A 12 -5.63 -4.78 26.47
C ILE A 12 -4.49 -5.26 27.36
N ASP A 13 -4.43 -6.55 27.67
CA ASP A 13 -3.31 -7.13 28.41
C ASP A 13 -2.08 -7.22 27.50
N GLN A 14 -1.10 -6.35 27.76
CA GLN A 14 0.14 -6.27 27.00
C GLN A 14 1.11 -7.44 27.25
N GLN A 15 0.90 -8.23 28.29
CA GLN A 15 1.70 -9.40 28.62
C GLN A 15 1.11 -10.70 28.06
N GLU A 16 -0.15 -10.69 27.64
CA GLU A 16 -0.81 -11.88 27.11
C GLU A 16 -0.15 -12.35 25.81
N MET A 17 0.13 -13.66 25.76
CA MET A 17 0.62 -14.32 24.56
C MET A 17 -0.49 -14.43 23.52
N ARG A 18 -0.35 -13.75 22.38
CA ARG A 18 -1.30 -13.85 21.27
C ARG A 18 -0.92 -14.97 20.32
N ASP A 19 -1.93 -15.62 19.74
CA ASP A 19 -1.68 -16.59 18.66
C ASP A 19 -1.18 -15.87 17.41
N VAL A 20 -1.73 -14.68 17.14
CA VAL A 20 -1.27 -13.81 16.06
C VAL A 20 -1.32 -12.33 16.46
N ILE A 21 -0.25 -11.60 16.19
CA ILE A 21 -0.26 -10.12 16.15
C ILE A 21 -0.25 -9.66 14.70
N ILE A 22 -1.16 -8.76 14.37
CA ILE A 22 -1.30 -8.17 13.03
C ILE A 22 -0.83 -6.71 13.12
N VAL A 23 0.16 -6.32 12.32
CA VAL A 23 0.67 -4.95 12.29
C VAL A 23 0.11 -4.20 11.09
N GLY A 24 -0.80 -3.29 11.35
CA GLY A 24 -1.55 -2.47 10.38
C GLY A 24 -3.01 -2.90 10.26
N ALA A 25 -3.92 -1.92 10.31
CA ALA A 25 -5.37 -2.09 10.17
C ALA A 25 -5.90 -1.57 8.83
N GLY A 26 -5.12 -1.72 7.74
CA GLY A 26 -5.60 -1.57 6.37
C GLY A 26 -6.45 -2.76 5.93
N PRO A 27 -6.91 -2.81 4.67
CA PRO A 27 -7.79 -3.89 4.18
C PRO A 27 -7.24 -5.31 4.40
N SER A 28 -5.94 -5.52 4.22
CA SER A 28 -5.30 -6.82 4.45
C SER A 28 -5.26 -7.20 5.94
N GLY A 29 -4.89 -6.24 6.81
CA GLY A 29 -4.84 -6.48 8.25
C GLY A 29 -6.22 -6.70 8.86
N LEU A 30 -7.22 -5.90 8.48
CA LEU A 30 -8.60 -6.08 8.94
C LEU A 30 -9.19 -7.41 8.45
N SER A 31 -8.91 -7.81 7.21
CA SER A 31 -9.31 -9.12 6.69
C SER A 31 -8.67 -10.26 7.50
N SER A 32 -7.35 -10.17 7.76
CA SER A 32 -6.67 -11.15 8.61
C SER A 32 -7.29 -11.20 10.01
N ALA A 33 -7.61 -10.05 10.60
CA ALA A 33 -8.22 -9.98 11.94
C ALA A 33 -9.61 -10.64 11.99
N VAL A 34 -10.45 -10.37 11.00
CA VAL A 34 -11.79 -10.98 10.88
C VAL A 34 -11.68 -12.50 10.82
N TYR A 35 -10.85 -13.02 9.91
CA TYR A 35 -10.72 -14.47 9.73
C TYR A 35 -10.08 -15.13 10.97
N ALA A 36 -8.96 -14.61 11.46
CA ALA A 36 -8.26 -15.18 12.61
C ALA A 36 -9.15 -15.23 13.86
N ALA A 37 -9.84 -14.13 14.18
CA ALA A 37 -10.73 -14.09 15.35
C ALA A 37 -11.98 -14.97 15.16
N SER A 38 -12.57 -14.99 13.96
CA SER A 38 -13.73 -15.86 13.68
C SER A 38 -13.40 -17.35 13.72
N GLU A 39 -12.13 -17.71 13.53
CA GLU A 39 -11.62 -19.08 13.62
C GLU A 39 -11.03 -19.41 15.02
N GLY A 40 -11.23 -18.52 16.01
CA GLY A 40 -10.94 -18.77 17.43
C GLY A 40 -9.51 -18.46 17.86
N LEU A 41 -8.70 -17.80 17.03
CA LEU A 41 -7.37 -17.36 17.44
C LEU A 41 -7.44 -16.11 18.34
N ARG A 42 -6.50 -15.99 19.28
CA ARG A 42 -6.29 -14.76 20.05
C ARG A 42 -5.54 -13.75 19.22
N VAL A 43 -6.23 -12.69 18.84
CA VAL A 43 -5.77 -11.71 17.85
C VAL A 43 -5.59 -10.35 18.48
N LEU A 44 -4.42 -9.74 18.27
CA LEU A 44 -4.19 -8.33 18.54
C LEU A 44 -3.77 -7.63 17.24
N VAL A 45 -4.48 -6.56 16.88
CA VAL A 45 -4.10 -5.67 15.78
C VAL A 45 -3.43 -4.42 16.35
N VAL A 46 -2.26 -4.07 15.83
CA VAL A 46 -1.54 -2.84 16.19
C VAL A 46 -1.62 -1.87 15.01
N GLU A 47 -2.24 -0.71 15.24
CA GLU A 47 -2.44 0.31 14.20
C GLU A 47 -1.86 1.66 14.63
N THR A 48 -1.05 2.26 13.76
CA THR A 48 -0.33 3.51 14.06
C THR A 48 -1.25 4.73 14.15
N ASN A 49 -2.28 4.78 13.32
CA ASN A 49 -3.19 5.93 13.21
C ASN A 49 -4.64 5.48 13.46
N ALA A 50 -5.41 5.35 12.41
CA ALA A 50 -6.80 4.91 12.43
C ALA A 50 -6.99 3.74 11.47
N PRO A 51 -7.94 2.82 11.74
CA PRO A 51 -8.25 1.72 10.85
C PRO A 51 -8.66 2.18 9.44
N GLY A 52 -8.25 1.42 8.42
CA GLY A 52 -8.59 1.66 7.01
C GLY A 52 -7.39 1.79 6.09
N GLY A 53 -6.23 2.21 6.62
CA GLY A 53 -5.01 2.39 5.82
C GLY A 53 -5.23 3.31 4.62
N GLN A 54 -4.51 3.08 3.52
CA GLN A 54 -4.63 3.87 2.29
C GLN A 54 -6.04 3.81 1.65
N ALA A 55 -6.72 2.67 1.77
CA ALA A 55 -8.08 2.54 1.26
C ALA A 55 -9.09 3.41 2.02
N GLY A 56 -8.85 3.63 3.32
CA GLY A 56 -9.72 4.46 4.17
C GLY A 56 -9.79 5.92 3.74
N SER A 57 -8.77 6.45 3.08
CA SER A 57 -8.76 7.83 2.57
C SER A 57 -9.45 7.98 1.20
N SER A 58 -9.81 6.87 0.53
CA SER A 58 -10.47 6.92 -0.78
C SER A 58 -11.90 7.45 -0.66
N SER A 59 -12.23 8.48 -1.44
CA SER A 59 -13.57 9.05 -1.47
C SER A 59 -14.62 8.04 -1.95
N LYS A 60 -14.26 7.19 -2.93
CA LYS A 60 -15.13 6.16 -3.50
C LYS A 60 -14.31 4.99 -4.04
N ILE A 61 -14.71 3.76 -3.68
CA ILE A 61 -14.17 2.50 -4.19
C ILE A 61 -15.27 1.83 -5.01
N GLU A 62 -15.11 1.80 -6.33
CA GLU A 62 -16.15 1.31 -7.26
C GLU A 62 -15.88 -0.10 -7.78
N ASN A 63 -14.64 -0.59 -7.65
CA ASN A 63 -14.20 -1.89 -8.16
C ASN A 63 -14.07 -2.97 -7.06
N TYR A 64 -14.68 -2.77 -5.89
CA TYR A 64 -14.74 -3.78 -4.85
C TYR A 64 -16.05 -4.57 -4.98
N LEU A 65 -15.92 -5.89 -5.10
CA LEU A 65 -17.06 -6.79 -5.34
C LEU A 65 -18.12 -6.65 -4.23
N GLY A 66 -19.39 -6.60 -4.63
CA GLY A 66 -20.53 -6.49 -3.71
C GLY A 66 -21.05 -5.07 -3.52
N PHE A 67 -20.41 -4.06 -4.10
CA PHE A 67 -20.81 -2.66 -4.00
C PHE A 67 -21.07 -2.04 -5.39
N PRO A 68 -22.20 -2.33 -6.03
CA PRO A 68 -22.46 -1.90 -7.41
C PRO A 68 -22.52 -0.38 -7.59
N THR A 69 -22.82 0.35 -6.53
CA THR A 69 -22.83 1.84 -6.51
C THR A 69 -21.52 2.42 -5.98
N GLY A 70 -20.55 1.57 -5.65
CA GLY A 70 -19.35 1.94 -4.91
C GLY A 70 -19.60 2.12 -3.41
N ILE A 71 -18.52 2.25 -2.66
CA ILE A 71 -18.51 2.52 -1.22
C ILE A 71 -17.37 3.48 -0.90
N SER A 72 -17.51 4.38 0.07
CA SER A 72 -16.39 5.19 0.55
C SER A 72 -15.37 4.32 1.28
N GLY A 73 -14.09 4.68 1.20
CA GLY A 73 -13.04 3.97 1.92
C GLY A 73 -13.26 3.97 3.42
N GLN A 74 -13.73 5.09 3.97
CA GLN A 74 -14.05 5.24 5.38
C GLN A 74 -15.18 4.31 5.83
N GLU A 75 -16.24 4.20 5.06
CA GLU A 75 -17.37 3.31 5.37
C GLU A 75 -16.94 1.84 5.29
N LEU A 76 -16.17 1.45 4.26
CA LEU A 76 -15.66 0.09 4.13
C LEU A 76 -14.75 -0.27 5.31
N ALA A 77 -13.85 0.64 5.70
CA ALA A 77 -12.95 0.46 6.84
C ALA A 77 -13.71 0.34 8.16
N GLY A 78 -14.71 1.19 8.39
CA GLY A 78 -15.56 1.14 9.59
C GLY A 78 -16.33 -0.17 9.71
N ARG A 79 -16.89 -0.67 8.61
CA ARG A 79 -17.57 -1.98 8.57
C ARG A 79 -16.61 -3.13 8.90
N ALA A 80 -15.42 -3.14 8.29
CA ALA A 80 -14.42 -4.17 8.52
C ALA A 80 -13.87 -4.13 9.96
N TYR A 81 -13.65 -2.95 10.52
CA TYR A 81 -13.24 -2.76 11.90
C TYR A 81 -14.27 -3.32 12.89
N THR A 82 -15.54 -2.90 12.74
CA THR A 82 -16.64 -3.42 13.57
C THR A 82 -16.79 -4.93 13.44
N GLN A 83 -16.57 -5.48 12.24
CA GLN A 83 -16.64 -6.91 12.00
C GLN A 83 -15.51 -7.66 12.73
N ALA A 84 -14.28 -7.15 12.71
CA ALA A 84 -13.16 -7.74 13.45
C ALA A 84 -13.42 -7.74 14.97
N GLN A 85 -13.90 -6.63 15.52
CA GLN A 85 -14.26 -6.53 16.94
C GLN A 85 -15.41 -7.49 17.32
N LYS A 86 -16.42 -7.64 16.45
CA LYS A 86 -17.53 -8.59 16.67
C LYS A 86 -17.04 -10.02 16.90
N PHE A 87 -15.96 -10.44 16.24
CA PHE A 87 -15.37 -11.77 16.42
C PHE A 87 -14.35 -11.84 17.56
N GLY A 88 -14.07 -10.71 18.25
CA GLY A 88 -13.20 -10.68 19.42
C GLY A 88 -11.75 -10.30 19.12
N ALA A 89 -11.45 -9.75 17.92
CA ALA A 89 -10.11 -9.19 17.68
C ALA A 89 -9.91 -7.94 18.54
N GLU A 90 -8.82 -7.89 19.29
CA GLU A 90 -8.41 -6.71 20.04
C GLU A 90 -7.71 -5.72 19.10
N MET A 91 -8.00 -4.44 19.30
CA MET A 91 -7.52 -3.37 18.40
C MET A 91 -6.77 -2.32 19.20
N MET A 92 -5.45 -2.33 19.11
CA MET A 92 -4.56 -1.33 19.71
C MET A 92 -4.32 -0.19 18.70
N ILE A 93 -4.95 0.95 18.94
CA ILE A 93 -4.98 2.11 18.02
C ILE A 93 -4.04 3.20 18.51
N ALA A 94 -3.49 3.98 17.56
CA ALA A 94 -2.55 5.07 17.80
C ALA A 94 -1.28 4.56 18.54
N ARG A 95 -0.84 3.36 18.21
CA ARG A 95 0.41 2.76 18.67
C ARG A 95 1.23 2.27 17.48
N ARG A 96 2.46 2.69 17.40
CA ARG A 96 3.36 2.34 16.30
C ARG A 96 4.23 1.15 16.67
N ALA A 97 4.26 0.14 15.80
CA ALA A 97 5.29 -0.88 15.85
C ALA A 97 6.64 -0.26 15.46
N VAL A 98 7.63 -0.35 16.33
CA VAL A 98 8.94 0.25 16.14
C VAL A 98 10.06 -0.77 15.95
N LYS A 99 9.83 -2.03 16.36
CA LYS A 99 10.79 -3.12 16.17
C LYS A 99 10.10 -4.49 16.21
N LEU A 100 10.60 -5.43 15.40
CA LEU A 100 10.32 -6.85 15.52
C LEU A 100 11.50 -7.52 16.25
N SER A 101 11.24 -8.19 17.36
CA SER A 101 12.21 -9.07 18.03
C SER A 101 12.11 -10.45 17.40
N CYS A 102 13.09 -10.78 16.54
CA CYS A 102 13.03 -11.94 15.64
C CYS A 102 14.08 -13.01 15.93
N GLU A 103 14.94 -12.84 16.95
CA GLU A 103 16.07 -13.74 17.21
C GLU A 103 15.61 -15.12 17.69
N ARG A 104 14.48 -15.19 18.36
CA ARG A 104 13.89 -16.44 18.89
C ARG A 104 12.39 -16.36 19.08
N LYS A 105 11.71 -17.50 19.00
CA LYS A 105 10.30 -17.63 19.40
C LYS A 105 10.15 -17.68 20.93
N PRO A 106 9.05 -17.16 21.53
CA PRO A 106 8.01 -16.41 20.85
C PRO A 106 8.54 -15.07 20.36
N TYR A 107 8.01 -14.61 19.23
CA TYR A 107 8.33 -13.29 18.69
C TYR A 107 7.73 -12.18 19.56
N ALA A 108 8.23 -10.97 19.43
CA ALA A 108 7.59 -9.81 20.06
C ALA A 108 7.61 -8.60 19.14
N ILE A 109 6.50 -7.87 19.14
CA ILE A 109 6.43 -6.53 18.54
C ILE A 109 6.71 -5.51 19.65
N GLU A 110 7.72 -4.71 19.46
CA GLU A 110 7.97 -3.53 20.30
C GLU A 110 7.19 -2.36 19.71
N ILE A 111 6.38 -1.71 20.55
CA ILE A 111 5.64 -0.50 20.19
C ILE A 111 6.29 0.74 20.77
N ASP A 112 5.90 1.92 20.27
CA ASP A 112 6.30 3.18 20.84
C ASP A 112 6.00 3.22 22.35
N GLY A 113 6.94 3.76 23.13
CA GLY A 113 6.92 3.67 24.59
C GLY A 113 7.64 2.44 25.16
N GLY A 114 8.19 1.56 24.31
CA GLY A 114 9.09 0.46 24.73
C GLY A 114 8.37 -0.82 25.20
N THR A 115 7.05 -0.88 25.13
CA THR A 115 6.28 -2.08 25.46
C THR A 115 6.50 -3.17 24.40
N ARG A 116 6.68 -4.42 24.85
CA ARG A 116 6.86 -5.60 24.02
C ARG A 116 5.64 -6.51 24.09
N LEU A 117 5.04 -6.76 22.95
CA LEU A 117 3.82 -7.57 22.78
C LEU A 117 4.21 -8.95 22.26
N PRO A 118 4.07 -10.04 23.05
CA PRO A 118 4.50 -11.37 22.64
C PRO A 118 3.48 -12.04 21.71
N ALA A 119 3.98 -12.77 20.69
CA ALA A 119 3.15 -13.50 19.75
C ALA A 119 3.79 -14.82 19.28
N ARG A 120 2.96 -15.82 18.98
CA ARG A 120 3.38 -17.09 18.36
C ARG A 120 3.64 -16.90 16.87
N THR A 121 2.80 -16.10 16.20
CA THR A 121 2.90 -15.74 14.78
C THR A 121 2.66 -14.25 14.57
N ILE A 122 3.12 -13.72 13.45
CA ILE A 122 2.97 -12.30 13.13
C ILE A 122 2.51 -12.14 11.67
N ILE A 123 1.55 -11.23 11.45
CA ILE A 123 1.18 -10.76 10.11
C ILE A 123 1.58 -9.32 9.95
N ILE A 124 2.46 -9.06 8.99
CA ILE A 124 2.89 -7.73 8.60
C ILE A 124 1.93 -7.23 7.51
N ALA A 125 1.04 -6.31 7.88
CA ALA A 125 0.05 -5.67 7.02
C ALA A 125 0.22 -4.14 7.00
N SER A 126 1.46 -3.68 7.25
CA SER A 126 1.80 -2.26 7.47
C SER A 126 1.69 -1.39 6.20
N GLY A 127 1.39 -2.00 5.05
CA GLY A 127 1.11 -1.30 3.81
C GLY A 127 2.31 -0.56 3.23
N ALA A 128 2.01 0.36 2.32
CA ALA A 128 3.00 1.22 1.68
C ALA A 128 2.42 2.62 1.51
N GLU A 129 3.27 3.63 1.55
CA GLU A 129 2.90 5.02 1.31
C GLU A 129 3.23 5.40 -0.14
N TYR A 130 2.26 5.95 -0.85
CA TYR A 130 2.53 6.53 -2.17
C TYR A 130 3.43 7.76 -2.02
N ARG A 131 4.41 7.87 -2.90
CA ARG A 131 5.25 9.06 -2.96
C ARG A 131 4.42 10.20 -3.50
N THR A 132 4.03 11.11 -2.64
CA THR A 132 3.26 12.30 -2.97
C THR A 132 4.19 13.43 -3.46
N LEU A 133 3.60 14.38 -4.20
CA LEU A 133 4.27 15.65 -4.49
C LEU A 133 4.15 16.58 -3.28
N PRO A 134 5.12 17.47 -3.05
CA PRO A 134 5.09 18.42 -1.93
C PRO A 134 4.14 19.61 -2.25
N LEU A 135 2.88 19.31 -2.56
CA LEU A 135 1.83 20.29 -2.83
C LEU A 135 0.87 20.34 -1.65
N GLN A 136 0.65 21.55 -1.08
CA GLN A 136 -0.14 21.71 0.14
C GLN A 136 -1.59 21.25 0.03
N ASN A 137 -2.18 21.35 -1.17
CA ASN A 137 -3.59 21.03 -1.43
C ASN A 137 -3.79 19.71 -2.20
N LEU A 138 -2.76 18.87 -2.32
CA LEU A 138 -2.84 17.62 -3.08
C LEU A 138 -3.95 16.70 -2.57
N SER A 139 -4.08 16.57 -1.25
CA SER A 139 -5.10 15.73 -0.60
C SER A 139 -6.54 16.14 -0.92
N SER A 140 -6.77 17.41 -1.24
CA SER A 140 -8.11 17.90 -1.61
C SER A 140 -8.60 17.38 -2.95
N PHE A 141 -7.69 16.88 -3.79
CA PHE A 141 -7.98 16.38 -5.14
C PHE A 141 -7.80 14.86 -5.27
N GLU A 142 -7.37 14.17 -4.21
CA GLU A 142 -7.25 12.71 -4.22
C GLU A 142 -8.62 12.05 -4.41
N GLY A 143 -8.75 11.23 -5.47
CA GLY A 143 -10.03 10.67 -5.91
C GLY A 143 -10.96 11.66 -6.65
N ALA A 144 -10.60 12.95 -6.69
CA ALA A 144 -11.37 14.02 -7.35
C ALA A 144 -10.53 14.73 -8.44
N GLY A 145 -9.71 13.96 -9.15
CA GLY A 145 -8.83 14.43 -10.21
C GLY A 145 -7.37 14.00 -10.06
N VAL A 146 -6.92 13.59 -8.86
CA VAL A 146 -5.60 12.99 -8.64
C VAL A 146 -5.75 11.51 -8.29
N TYR A 147 -5.07 10.65 -9.03
CA TYR A 147 -5.16 9.20 -8.94
C TYR A 147 -3.77 8.57 -8.79
N TYR A 148 -3.65 7.47 -8.01
CA TYR A 148 -2.40 6.72 -7.81
C TYR A 148 -2.37 5.39 -8.58
N GLY A 149 -3.30 5.18 -9.50
CA GLY A 149 -3.40 4.05 -10.38
C GLY A 149 -4.12 4.43 -11.67
N ALA A 150 -3.81 3.75 -12.77
CA ALA A 150 -4.51 3.89 -14.03
C ALA A 150 -5.23 2.56 -14.32
N THR A 151 -6.47 2.45 -13.92
CA THR A 151 -7.35 1.30 -14.20
C THR A 151 -8.38 1.66 -15.25
N PHE A 152 -9.19 0.68 -15.63
CA PHE A 152 -10.26 0.90 -16.61
C PHE A 152 -11.29 1.95 -16.12
N ILE A 153 -11.50 2.05 -14.81
CA ILE A 153 -12.45 3.01 -14.22
C ILE A 153 -11.93 4.44 -14.40
N GLU A 154 -10.69 4.69 -13.99
CA GLU A 154 -10.09 6.03 -14.14
C GLU A 154 -9.96 6.41 -15.63
N ALA A 155 -9.67 5.44 -16.51
CA ALA A 155 -9.63 5.67 -17.95
C ALA A 155 -11.00 6.06 -18.52
N GLN A 156 -12.10 5.51 -18.00
CA GLN A 156 -13.46 5.92 -18.38
C GLN A 156 -13.80 7.33 -17.87
N LEU A 157 -13.37 7.69 -16.66
CA LEU A 157 -13.62 9.02 -16.08
C LEU A 157 -12.96 10.14 -16.89
N CYS A 158 -11.83 9.86 -17.54
CA CYS A 158 -11.06 10.84 -18.32
C CYS A 158 -11.17 10.64 -19.85
N GLY A 159 -12.15 9.84 -20.31
CA GLY A 159 -12.36 9.57 -21.73
C GLY A 159 -12.57 10.85 -22.56
N GLY A 160 -11.78 11.02 -23.62
CA GLY A 160 -11.83 12.19 -24.49
C GLY A 160 -11.21 13.47 -23.90
N GLU A 161 -10.62 13.43 -22.70
CA GLU A 161 -9.94 14.57 -22.05
C GLU A 161 -8.42 14.45 -22.14
N GLU A 162 -7.74 15.56 -21.92
CA GLU A 162 -6.30 15.58 -21.73
C GLU A 162 -5.95 15.19 -20.30
N VAL A 163 -4.94 14.35 -20.15
CA VAL A 163 -4.52 13.82 -18.84
C VAL A 163 -3.03 13.97 -18.62
N ILE A 164 -2.63 14.03 -17.35
CA ILE A 164 -1.21 14.06 -16.96
C ILE A 164 -0.85 12.73 -16.28
N VAL A 165 0.29 12.15 -16.67
CA VAL A 165 0.95 11.05 -15.98
C VAL A 165 2.28 11.55 -15.39
N VAL A 166 2.43 11.50 -14.08
CA VAL A 166 3.65 11.92 -13.38
C VAL A 166 4.49 10.72 -13.01
N GLY A 167 5.67 10.61 -13.57
CA GLY A 167 6.62 9.54 -13.27
C GLY A 167 7.42 9.06 -14.46
N GLY A 168 8.62 8.54 -14.22
CA GLY A 168 9.55 8.09 -15.27
C GLY A 168 9.81 6.58 -15.26
N GLY A 169 9.16 5.80 -14.41
CA GLY A 169 9.33 4.34 -14.32
C GLY A 169 8.37 3.54 -15.21
N ASN A 170 8.53 2.21 -15.20
CA ASN A 170 7.68 1.31 -16.00
C ASN A 170 6.18 1.49 -15.73
N SER A 171 5.78 1.72 -14.49
CA SER A 171 4.37 1.95 -14.13
C SER A 171 3.79 3.19 -14.83
N ALA A 172 4.58 4.28 -14.90
CA ALA A 172 4.19 5.50 -15.62
C ALA A 172 4.08 5.24 -17.14
N GLY A 173 5.03 4.51 -17.71
CA GLY A 173 4.98 4.14 -19.12
C GLY A 173 3.79 3.27 -19.47
N GLN A 174 3.46 2.27 -18.64
CA GLN A 174 2.27 1.43 -18.81
C GLN A 174 0.98 2.25 -18.70
N ALA A 175 0.89 3.13 -17.69
CA ALA A 175 -0.25 4.02 -17.51
C ALA A 175 -0.44 4.96 -18.70
N ALA A 176 0.63 5.60 -19.19
CA ALA A 176 0.55 6.50 -20.33
C ALA A 176 0.06 5.79 -21.60
N VAL A 177 0.61 4.62 -21.91
CA VAL A 177 0.19 3.82 -23.07
C VAL A 177 -1.25 3.32 -22.91
N PHE A 178 -1.66 2.95 -21.71
CA PHE A 178 -3.03 2.50 -21.44
C PHE A 178 -4.03 3.66 -21.61
N LEU A 179 -3.76 4.79 -20.97
CA LEU A 179 -4.65 5.97 -21.03
C LEU A 179 -4.73 6.58 -22.43
N SER A 180 -3.68 6.49 -23.24
CA SER A 180 -3.69 7.00 -24.62
C SER A 180 -4.69 6.31 -25.54
N GLN A 181 -5.29 5.19 -25.11
CA GLN A 181 -6.34 4.49 -25.89
C GLN A 181 -7.70 5.18 -25.77
N THR A 182 -7.94 5.96 -24.72
CA THR A 182 -9.25 6.59 -24.42
C THR A 182 -9.16 8.09 -24.18
N ALA A 183 -8.06 8.58 -23.64
CA ALA A 183 -7.83 10.00 -23.45
C ALA A 183 -7.58 10.71 -24.79
N LYS A 184 -7.95 11.98 -24.87
CA LYS A 184 -7.65 12.84 -26.02
C LYS A 184 -6.15 13.03 -26.20
N HIS A 185 -5.42 13.22 -25.09
CA HIS A 185 -3.97 13.38 -25.08
C HIS A 185 -3.40 13.06 -23.71
N VAL A 186 -2.18 12.49 -23.66
CA VAL A 186 -1.48 12.13 -22.43
C VAL A 186 -0.17 12.93 -22.32
N HIS A 187 -0.05 13.75 -21.31
CA HIS A 187 1.17 14.47 -20.98
C HIS A 187 1.96 13.68 -19.93
N VAL A 188 3.12 13.15 -20.30
CA VAL A 188 4.01 12.43 -19.35
C VAL A 188 5.04 13.41 -18.81
N LEU A 189 4.99 13.66 -17.49
CA LEU A 189 5.92 14.57 -16.82
C LEU A 189 7.02 13.79 -16.09
N ILE A 190 8.27 14.07 -16.40
CA ILE A 190 9.43 13.47 -15.73
C ILE A 190 10.40 14.56 -15.24
N ARG A 191 10.90 14.38 -14.02
CA ARG A 191 11.89 15.29 -13.43
C ARG A 191 13.29 15.14 -14.06
N SER A 192 13.59 13.95 -14.58
CA SER A 192 14.86 13.63 -15.25
C SER A 192 14.89 14.16 -16.69
N GLY A 193 16.08 14.15 -17.29
CA GLY A 193 16.27 14.50 -18.70
C GLY A 193 15.94 13.36 -19.67
N ALA A 194 15.77 12.13 -19.19
CA ALA A 194 15.52 10.95 -20.02
C ALA A 194 14.71 9.88 -19.26
N LEU A 195 14.05 9.00 -20.00
CA LEU A 195 13.34 7.82 -19.48
C LEU A 195 14.27 6.59 -19.34
N ALA A 196 15.39 6.58 -20.05
CA ALA A 196 16.26 5.42 -20.22
C ALA A 196 16.81 4.83 -18.89
N ASP A 197 16.90 5.66 -17.84
CA ASP A 197 17.46 5.24 -16.55
C ASP A 197 16.50 4.38 -15.72
N THR A 198 15.19 4.48 -15.98
CA THR A 198 14.16 3.94 -15.09
C THR A 198 13.03 3.20 -15.81
N MET A 199 12.99 3.24 -17.14
CA MET A 199 11.94 2.64 -17.97
C MET A 199 12.51 1.66 -18.98
N SER A 200 11.82 0.56 -19.22
CA SER A 200 12.20 -0.43 -20.23
C SER A 200 12.11 0.12 -21.65
N ARG A 201 13.03 -0.27 -22.51
CA ARG A 201 13.14 0.24 -23.89
C ARG A 201 11.86 0.09 -24.71
N TYR A 202 11.12 -1.02 -24.52
CA TYR A 202 9.88 -1.23 -25.27
C TYR A 202 8.79 -0.22 -24.90
N LEU A 203 8.72 0.21 -23.63
CA LEU A 203 7.77 1.24 -23.19
C LEU A 203 8.18 2.63 -23.71
N ILE A 204 9.48 2.94 -23.65
CA ILE A 204 10.02 4.19 -24.20
C ILE A 204 9.62 4.32 -25.66
N ARG A 205 9.87 3.27 -26.47
CA ARG A 205 9.50 3.24 -27.87
C ARG A 205 8.01 3.45 -28.10
N ARG A 206 7.15 2.78 -27.32
CA ARG A 206 5.69 2.96 -27.41
C ARG A 206 5.22 4.35 -27.06
N ILE A 207 5.91 5.05 -26.16
CA ILE A 207 5.63 6.45 -25.83
C ILE A 207 6.07 7.37 -26.98
N GLU A 208 7.28 7.16 -27.50
CA GLU A 208 7.86 8.00 -28.57
C GLU A 208 7.14 7.86 -29.91
N GLU A 209 6.64 6.66 -30.22
CA GLU A 209 5.90 6.37 -31.45
C GLU A 209 4.40 6.72 -31.37
N ASN A 210 3.86 7.06 -30.20
CA ASN A 210 2.44 7.33 -30.03
C ASN A 210 2.15 8.85 -30.10
N PRO A 211 1.45 9.32 -31.15
CA PRO A 211 1.15 10.74 -31.33
C PRO A 211 0.20 11.31 -30.28
N ALA A 212 -0.53 10.48 -29.55
CA ALA A 212 -1.39 10.88 -28.46
C ALA A 212 -0.63 11.06 -27.11
N ILE A 213 0.71 10.86 -27.09
CA ILE A 213 1.52 11.01 -25.89
C ILE A 213 2.60 12.07 -26.13
N THR A 214 2.72 13.03 -25.21
CA THR A 214 3.82 14.00 -25.19
C THR A 214 4.66 13.83 -23.93
N LEU A 215 5.97 13.67 -24.10
CA LEU A 215 6.93 13.58 -23.00
C LEU A 215 7.49 14.97 -22.65
N HIS A 216 7.19 15.42 -21.43
CA HIS A 216 7.74 16.66 -20.85
C HIS A 216 8.91 16.31 -19.92
N LYS A 217 10.13 16.52 -20.41
CA LYS A 217 11.35 16.28 -19.65
C LYS A 217 11.64 17.44 -18.70
N ARG A 218 12.27 17.13 -17.55
CA ARG A 218 12.64 18.12 -16.52
C ARG A 218 11.45 18.97 -16.07
N THR A 219 10.26 18.36 -16.04
CA THR A 219 9.01 19.04 -15.76
C THR A 219 8.35 18.40 -14.54
N GLU A 220 7.82 19.24 -13.66
CA GLU A 220 7.10 18.82 -12.46
C GLU A 220 5.84 19.67 -12.24
N ILE A 221 4.85 19.14 -11.55
CA ILE A 221 3.68 19.90 -11.15
C ILE A 221 4.10 20.92 -10.10
N ALA A 222 3.73 22.19 -10.33
CA ALA A 222 4.00 23.30 -9.43
C ALA A 222 2.76 23.69 -8.60
N ALA A 223 1.55 23.58 -9.17
CA ALA A 223 0.31 23.85 -8.46
C ALA A 223 -0.87 23.07 -9.04
N LEU A 224 -1.85 22.82 -8.18
CA LEU A 224 -3.15 22.26 -8.51
C LEU A 224 -4.24 23.25 -8.11
N GLU A 225 -5.24 23.45 -8.96
CA GLU A 225 -6.32 24.40 -8.72
C GLU A 225 -7.69 23.78 -9.04
N GLY A 226 -8.70 24.13 -8.25
CA GLY A 226 -10.08 23.68 -8.43
C GLY A 226 -10.92 23.89 -7.18
N ASN A 227 -12.22 23.62 -7.29
CA ASN A 227 -13.18 23.71 -6.19
C ASN A 227 -13.91 22.35 -6.04
N GLY A 228 -13.51 21.55 -5.04
CA GLY A 228 -14.05 20.21 -4.80
C GLY A 228 -13.60 19.15 -5.81
N ARG A 229 -13.03 19.55 -6.95
CA ARG A 229 -12.38 18.67 -7.95
C ARG A 229 -11.28 19.45 -8.64
N LEU A 230 -10.33 18.74 -9.23
CA LEU A 230 -9.26 19.34 -10.01
C LEU A 230 -9.82 19.98 -11.30
N GLU A 231 -9.42 21.19 -11.59
CA GLU A 231 -9.84 21.96 -12.78
C GLU A 231 -8.63 22.40 -13.63
N ARG A 232 -7.52 22.75 -12.97
CA ARG A 232 -6.32 23.25 -13.63
C ARG A 232 -5.06 22.74 -12.96
N VAL A 233 -4.05 22.52 -13.77
CA VAL A 233 -2.70 22.13 -13.33
C VAL A 233 -1.70 23.12 -13.85
N GLN A 234 -0.83 23.59 -12.96
CA GLN A 234 0.35 24.34 -13.35
C GLN A 234 1.58 23.44 -13.25
N TRP A 235 2.37 23.37 -14.29
CA TRP A 235 3.67 22.70 -14.25
C TRP A 235 4.82 23.66 -14.52
N ARG A 236 6.00 23.28 -14.09
CA ARG A 236 7.23 24.04 -14.27
C ARG A 236 8.30 23.20 -14.94
N ASN A 237 8.95 23.74 -15.95
CA ASN A 237 10.18 23.16 -16.47
C ASN A 237 11.36 23.59 -15.57
N ASN A 238 12.02 22.63 -14.92
CA ASN A 238 13.08 22.90 -13.94
C ASN A 238 14.40 23.40 -14.57
N GLN A 239 14.55 23.31 -15.89
CA GLN A 239 15.73 23.84 -16.60
C GLN A 239 15.54 25.29 -17.03
N THR A 240 14.35 25.61 -17.53
CA THR A 240 14.08 26.96 -18.10
C THR A 240 13.37 27.87 -17.11
N GLY A 241 12.77 27.31 -16.05
CA GLY A 241 11.91 28.00 -15.10
C GLY A 241 10.53 28.36 -15.65
N VAL A 242 10.22 28.02 -16.88
CA VAL A 242 8.94 28.35 -17.54
C VAL A 242 7.80 27.62 -16.80
N LEU A 243 6.77 28.39 -16.48
CA LEU A 243 5.51 27.92 -15.90
C LEU A 243 4.43 27.90 -16.98
N GLU A 244 3.69 26.82 -17.07
CA GLU A 244 2.53 26.68 -17.95
C GLU A 244 1.31 26.23 -17.14
N THR A 245 0.15 26.80 -17.41
CA THR A 245 -1.12 26.42 -16.77
C THR A 245 -2.06 25.86 -17.81
N LEU A 246 -2.60 24.66 -17.56
CA LEU A 246 -3.49 23.95 -18.45
C LEU A 246 -4.80 23.59 -17.73
N ASN A 247 -5.91 23.58 -18.48
CA ASN A 247 -7.22 23.14 -18.02
C ASN A 247 -7.28 21.61 -18.06
N ILE A 248 -6.51 20.95 -17.20
CA ILE A 248 -6.45 19.48 -17.09
C ILE A 248 -7.03 19.08 -15.73
N ARG A 249 -7.95 18.11 -15.78
CA ARG A 249 -8.73 17.66 -14.62
C ARG A 249 -8.30 16.30 -14.09
N HIS A 250 -7.36 15.62 -14.74
CA HIS A 250 -6.95 14.25 -14.40
C HIS A 250 -5.43 14.12 -14.35
N VAL A 251 -4.91 13.81 -13.17
CA VAL A 251 -3.47 13.60 -12.91
C VAL A 251 -3.26 12.21 -12.33
N PHE A 252 -2.43 11.43 -12.98
CA PHE A 252 -2.05 10.08 -12.57
C PHE A 252 -0.67 10.08 -11.96
N MET A 253 -0.59 9.89 -10.65
CA MET A 253 0.63 9.90 -9.86
C MET A 253 1.31 8.53 -9.89
N MET A 254 2.25 8.32 -10.82
CA MET A 254 3.03 7.08 -10.97
C MET A 254 4.43 7.23 -10.37
N THR A 255 4.52 7.90 -9.22
CA THR A 255 5.77 8.23 -8.53
C THR A 255 6.32 7.07 -7.69
N GLY A 256 5.59 5.96 -7.65
CA GLY A 256 5.92 4.77 -6.87
C GLY A 256 5.43 4.85 -5.42
N ALA A 257 5.69 3.78 -4.67
CA ALA A 257 5.36 3.69 -3.25
C ALA A 257 6.59 3.28 -2.46
N SER A 258 6.60 3.62 -1.18
CA SER A 258 7.62 3.19 -0.21
C SER A 258 6.94 2.31 0.84
N PRO A 259 7.39 1.04 1.03
CA PRO A 259 6.77 0.16 2.01
C PRO A 259 7.10 0.59 3.44
N ASN A 260 6.16 0.35 4.36
CA ASN A 260 6.33 0.66 5.79
C ASN A 260 7.07 -0.49 6.49
N THR A 261 8.37 -0.64 6.20
CA THR A 261 9.21 -1.79 6.62
C THR A 261 10.41 -1.42 7.49
N ARG A 262 10.63 -0.15 7.79
CA ARG A 262 11.82 0.29 8.56
C ARG A 262 11.96 -0.38 9.93
N TRP A 263 10.85 -0.69 10.59
CA TRP A 263 10.79 -1.35 11.88
C TRP A 263 11.15 -2.84 11.85
N LEU A 264 11.34 -3.42 10.65
CA LEU A 264 11.69 -4.82 10.40
C LEU A 264 13.17 -5.02 10.11
N GLU A 265 14.00 -4.00 10.29
CA GLU A 265 15.39 -4.01 9.89
C GLU A 265 16.14 -5.25 10.41
N GLY A 266 16.72 -6.01 9.48
CA GLY A 266 17.49 -7.23 9.79
C GLY A 266 16.66 -8.50 10.03
N CYS A 267 15.34 -8.43 10.14
CA CYS A 267 14.52 -9.60 10.47
C CYS A 267 14.00 -10.38 9.25
N VAL A 268 13.69 -9.70 8.16
CA VAL A 268 13.09 -10.33 6.97
C VAL A 268 13.76 -9.84 5.69
N VAL A 269 13.81 -10.71 4.69
CA VAL A 269 14.38 -10.37 3.38
C VAL A 269 13.47 -9.42 2.63
N GLN A 270 14.05 -8.35 2.09
CA GLN A 270 13.38 -7.32 1.32
C GLN A 270 13.97 -7.24 -0.10
N ASP A 271 13.17 -6.75 -1.04
CA ASP A 271 13.68 -6.41 -2.37
C ASP A 271 14.44 -5.07 -2.36
N LYS A 272 14.97 -4.67 -3.52
CA LYS A 272 15.75 -3.43 -3.68
C LYS A 272 14.96 -2.15 -3.36
N GLN A 273 13.63 -2.22 -3.36
CA GLN A 273 12.73 -1.11 -3.04
C GLN A 273 12.26 -1.15 -1.57
N GLY A 274 12.64 -2.18 -0.82
CA GLY A 274 12.28 -2.36 0.58
C GLY A 274 10.97 -3.16 0.81
N PHE A 275 10.32 -3.67 -0.24
CA PHE A 275 9.14 -4.55 -0.10
C PHE A 275 9.55 -5.94 0.39
N ILE A 276 8.73 -6.56 1.23
CA ILE A 276 9.01 -7.85 1.83
C ILE A 276 8.85 -8.97 0.80
N LYS A 277 9.88 -9.80 0.63
CA LYS A 277 9.80 -11.02 -0.16
C LYS A 277 9.09 -12.12 0.63
N THR A 278 8.21 -12.87 -0.03
CA THR A 278 7.46 -13.98 0.58
C THR A 278 7.41 -15.17 -0.35
N GLY A 279 7.29 -16.36 0.23
CA GLY A 279 7.07 -17.61 -0.50
C GLY A 279 7.93 -17.77 -1.75
N PRO A 280 7.30 -17.86 -2.94
CA PRO A 280 8.02 -18.09 -4.21
C PRO A 280 8.98 -16.95 -4.62
N ASN A 281 8.88 -15.77 -4.03
CA ASN A 281 9.77 -14.64 -4.32
C ASN A 281 11.10 -14.71 -3.55
N LEU A 282 11.21 -15.63 -2.58
CA LEU A 282 12.43 -15.91 -1.85
C LEU A 282 13.30 -16.89 -2.64
N THR A 283 14.51 -16.47 -2.99
CA THR A 283 15.46 -17.35 -3.69
C THR A 283 16.17 -18.28 -2.70
N PRO A 284 16.81 -19.36 -3.16
CA PRO A 284 17.65 -20.21 -2.31
C PRO A 284 18.73 -19.42 -1.55
N GLU A 285 19.32 -18.40 -2.21
CA GLU A 285 20.32 -17.52 -1.60
C GLU A 285 19.71 -16.64 -0.50
N ASP A 286 18.49 -16.12 -0.70
CA ASP A 286 17.74 -15.37 0.32
C ASP A 286 17.52 -16.24 1.56
N LEU A 287 17.08 -17.49 1.37
CA LEU A 287 16.80 -18.42 2.47
C LEU A 287 18.09 -18.87 3.19
N ALA A 288 19.15 -19.10 2.46
CA ALA A 288 20.46 -19.42 3.04
C ALA A 288 21.00 -18.23 3.88
N GLY A 289 20.91 -17.01 3.34
CA GLY A 289 21.29 -15.77 4.04
C GLY A 289 20.48 -15.53 5.31
N ALA A 290 19.18 -15.80 5.26
CA ALA A 290 18.26 -15.71 6.40
C ALA A 290 18.39 -16.90 7.38
N ARG A 291 19.18 -17.91 7.07
CA ARG A 291 19.32 -19.15 7.86
C ARG A 291 17.98 -19.84 8.10
N TRP A 292 17.18 -20.00 7.02
CA TRP A 292 15.89 -20.67 7.11
C TRP A 292 16.02 -22.06 7.77
N PRO A 293 15.34 -22.30 8.91
CA PRO A 293 15.64 -23.49 9.73
C PRO A 293 14.78 -24.71 9.39
N LEU A 294 13.75 -24.57 8.55
CA LEU A 294 12.78 -25.62 8.28
C LEU A 294 13.12 -26.42 7.02
N GLY A 295 12.78 -27.70 7.00
CA GLY A 295 12.97 -28.57 5.83
C GLY A 295 12.01 -28.28 4.67
N ARG A 296 10.90 -27.54 4.94
CA ARG A 296 9.99 -27.07 3.90
C ARG A 296 10.37 -25.68 3.38
N THR A 297 9.86 -25.34 2.21
CA THR A 297 9.92 -23.96 1.69
C THR A 297 8.91 -23.06 2.45
N PRO A 298 9.14 -21.75 2.49
CA PRO A 298 8.15 -20.79 3.02
C PRO A 298 6.80 -20.89 2.30
N TYR A 299 5.71 -20.76 3.04
CA TYR A 299 4.36 -20.66 2.48
C TYR A 299 4.22 -19.40 1.63
N ILE A 300 3.18 -19.32 0.78
CA ILE A 300 3.00 -18.26 -0.23
C ILE A 300 3.13 -16.83 0.32
N PHE A 301 2.66 -16.57 1.54
CA PHE A 301 2.77 -15.26 2.21
C PHE A 301 3.77 -15.26 3.38
N GLU A 302 4.43 -16.37 3.65
CA GLU A 302 5.44 -16.46 4.69
C GLU A 302 6.74 -15.77 4.24
N THR A 303 7.32 -15.01 5.15
CA THR A 303 8.58 -14.31 4.92
C THR A 303 9.77 -15.27 5.06
N SER A 304 10.98 -14.74 5.03
CA SER A 304 12.20 -15.52 5.36
C SER A 304 12.34 -15.87 6.85
N LEU A 305 11.32 -15.57 7.67
CA LEU A 305 11.28 -15.86 9.10
C LEU A 305 10.06 -16.75 9.39
N PRO A 306 10.22 -17.99 9.89
CA PRO A 306 9.13 -18.95 10.08
C PRO A 306 8.01 -18.42 10.99
N GLY A 307 6.75 -18.47 10.51
CA GLY A 307 5.59 -17.99 11.24
C GLY A 307 5.42 -16.47 11.22
N VAL A 308 6.17 -15.79 10.39
CA VAL A 308 5.99 -14.35 10.10
C VAL A 308 5.55 -14.19 8.65
N PHE A 309 4.36 -13.63 8.47
CA PHE A 309 3.72 -13.45 7.15
C PHE A 309 3.68 -11.99 6.76
N ALA A 310 3.66 -11.70 5.46
CA ALA A 310 3.44 -10.36 4.94
C ALA A 310 2.32 -10.38 3.91
N VAL A 311 1.38 -9.42 4.01
CA VAL A 311 0.19 -9.33 3.18
C VAL A 311 -0.11 -7.90 2.77
N GLY A 312 -0.74 -7.73 1.61
CA GLY A 312 -1.11 -6.41 1.08
C GLY A 312 0.09 -5.66 0.51
N ASP A 313 0.00 -4.35 0.48
CA ASP A 313 0.89 -3.46 -0.26
C ASP A 313 2.34 -3.43 0.24
N VAL A 314 2.62 -3.93 1.42
CA VAL A 314 3.98 -4.08 1.99
C VAL A 314 4.76 -5.20 1.30
N ARG A 315 4.08 -6.15 0.63
CA ARG A 315 4.66 -7.33 0.02
C ARG A 315 5.19 -7.04 -1.40
N SER A 316 6.36 -7.58 -1.70
CA SER A 316 6.94 -7.55 -3.05
C SER A 316 6.03 -8.29 -4.05
N GLY A 317 5.78 -7.68 -5.21
CA GLY A 317 4.92 -8.26 -6.26
C GLY A 317 3.41 -8.22 -5.98
N ASN A 318 2.96 -7.54 -4.92
CA ASN A 318 1.53 -7.36 -4.63
C ASN A 318 0.85 -6.48 -5.69
N MET A 319 -0.38 -6.85 -6.08
CA MET A 319 -1.27 -5.98 -6.85
C MET A 319 -2.00 -5.02 -5.89
N LYS A 320 -1.66 -3.73 -5.94
CA LYS A 320 -2.20 -2.68 -5.07
C LYS A 320 -3.69 -2.42 -5.32
N ARG A 321 -4.54 -3.33 -4.82
CA ARG A 321 -6.01 -3.29 -4.90
C ARG A 321 -6.60 -3.77 -3.58
N VAL A 322 -7.71 -3.18 -3.18
CA VAL A 322 -8.45 -3.57 -1.96
C VAL A 322 -8.80 -5.06 -1.99
N ALA A 323 -9.34 -5.56 -3.09
CA ALA A 323 -9.71 -6.97 -3.23
C ALA A 323 -8.51 -7.93 -3.07
N SER A 324 -7.35 -7.60 -3.67
CA SER A 324 -6.13 -8.38 -3.51
C SER A 324 -5.65 -8.39 -2.06
N ALA A 325 -5.64 -7.22 -1.41
CA ALA A 325 -5.24 -7.08 -0.01
C ALA A 325 -6.15 -7.89 0.92
N VAL A 326 -7.46 -7.85 0.72
CA VAL A 326 -8.44 -8.64 1.46
C VAL A 326 -8.22 -10.15 1.24
N GLY A 327 -8.03 -10.57 -0.01
CA GLY A 327 -7.77 -11.97 -0.35
C GLY A 327 -6.46 -12.51 0.26
N GLU A 328 -5.39 -11.73 0.22
CA GLU A 328 -4.12 -12.12 0.86
C GLU A 328 -4.27 -12.24 2.38
N GLY A 329 -4.94 -11.27 3.02
CA GLY A 329 -5.18 -11.28 4.46
C GLY A 329 -5.96 -12.50 4.93
N SER A 330 -7.04 -12.86 4.24
CA SER A 330 -7.85 -14.04 4.58
C SER A 330 -7.08 -15.35 4.35
N THR A 331 -6.40 -15.47 3.21
CA THR A 331 -5.63 -16.68 2.87
C THR A 331 -4.47 -16.92 3.85
N ALA A 332 -3.81 -15.86 4.33
CA ALA A 332 -2.71 -15.96 5.28
C ALA A 332 -3.14 -16.66 6.57
N ILE A 333 -4.40 -16.57 7.01
CA ILE A 333 -4.85 -17.20 8.25
C ILE A 333 -4.83 -18.74 8.17
N SER A 334 -5.17 -19.31 7.02
CA SER A 334 -5.03 -20.76 6.85
C SER A 334 -3.58 -21.23 7.01
N LEU A 335 -2.61 -20.41 6.61
CA LEU A 335 -1.19 -20.70 6.76
C LEU A 335 -0.69 -20.45 8.20
N VAL A 336 -1.29 -19.47 8.91
CA VAL A 336 -1.05 -19.25 10.33
C VAL A 336 -1.46 -20.49 11.12
N HIS A 337 -2.65 -21.05 10.86
CA HIS A 337 -3.08 -22.31 11.50
C HIS A 337 -2.09 -23.45 11.26
N GLN A 338 -1.63 -23.65 10.03
CA GLN A 338 -0.62 -24.67 9.73
C GLN A 338 0.65 -24.47 10.56
N THR A 339 1.15 -23.23 10.64
CA THR A 339 2.36 -22.91 11.40
C THR A 339 2.18 -23.06 12.91
N LEU A 340 0.99 -22.81 13.44
CA LEU A 340 0.70 -22.98 14.88
C LEU A 340 0.67 -24.46 15.30
N HIS A 341 0.50 -25.37 14.35
CA HIS A 341 0.51 -26.83 14.55
C HIS A 341 1.89 -27.48 14.28
N GLU A 342 2.87 -26.74 13.71
CA GLU A 342 4.27 -27.15 13.55
C GLU A 342 5.05 -27.04 14.89
#